data_02792521a43bb95d11a5c0cde8f5d308
#
_entry.id   02792521a43bb95d11a5c0cde8f5d308
#
_cell.length_a   1.000
_cell.length_b   1.000
_cell.length_c   1.000
_cell.angle_alpha   90.00
_cell.angle_beta   90.00
_cell.angle_gamma   90.00
#
_symmetry.space_group_name_H-M   'P 1'
#
loop_
_entity.id
_entity.type
_entity.pdbx_description
1 polymer ?
#
loop_
_entity_poly.entity_id
_entity_poly.type
_entity_poly.pdbx_seq_one_letter_code
_entity_poly.pdbx_strand_id
1 'polypeptide(L)'
;MFEKIKNTLKPLSLFLTAFVSLINLTGCCTPGLTGSLPVTRHPQETANWCWAASGQMVMDYLGHSVSQCAQANNRFYRSDCCNLALCPYPAAPTYDTAGNCVGCACGGWPEFDKYGFTFSKTSGVALSWDQLKQQLSDCRKKPIAFSWGWVGGGGHMMVAKGYRTLDNVNYVEILDPWAPCSGDARIITYDFYNAAAADHMHWNDYYNVTYAGGR
;
A
#
# COMPACT_ATOMS: atom_id res chain seq x y z
N MET A 1 -59.75 43.55 -63.33
CA MET A 1 -58.52 44.11 -62.80
C MET A 1 -58.17 43.26 -61.66
N PHE A 2 -57.32 42.18 -61.87
CA PHE A 2 -56.96 41.19 -60.90
C PHE A 2 -55.48 41.37 -60.52
N GLU A 3 -55.22 41.76 -59.26
CA GLU A 3 -53.92 41.97 -58.74
C GLU A 3 -53.38 40.60 -58.20
N LYS A 4 -52.23 40.19 -58.73
CA LYS A 4 -51.54 38.94 -58.33
C LYS A 4 -50.73 39.16 -57.08
N ILE A 5 -51.13 38.53 -55.98
CA ILE A 5 -50.36 38.48 -54.78
C ILE A 5 -49.26 37.39 -54.95
N LYS A 6 -48.00 37.82 -54.98
CA LYS A 6 -46.84 36.92 -54.98
C LYS A 6 -46.49 36.54 -53.52
N ASN A 7 -46.80 35.31 -53.13
CA ASN A 7 -46.32 34.76 -51.90
C ASN A 7 -44.85 34.28 -52.05
N THR A 8 -43.93 34.99 -51.46
CA THR A 8 -42.52 34.57 -51.32
C THR A 8 -42.35 33.75 -50.03
N LEU A 9 -42.31 32.41 -50.20
CA LEU A 9 -41.89 31.48 -49.11
C LEU A 9 -40.39 31.59 -48.96
N LYS A 10 -39.93 32.03 -47.75
CA LYS A 10 -38.52 31.95 -47.35
C LYS A 10 -38.27 30.55 -46.85
N PRO A 11 -37.16 29.89 -47.26
CA PRO A 11 -36.78 28.59 -46.67
C PRO A 11 -36.31 28.79 -45.23
N LEU A 12 -36.94 28.08 -44.32
CA LEU A 12 -36.52 27.97 -42.91
C LEU A 12 -35.33 26.97 -42.85
N SER A 13 -34.13 27.52 -42.73
CA SER A 13 -32.91 26.72 -42.57
C SER A 13 -32.90 26.16 -41.16
N LEU A 14 -33.18 24.84 -41.02
CA LEU A 14 -33.10 24.11 -39.78
C LEU A 14 -31.62 23.77 -39.51
N PHE A 15 -30.94 24.58 -38.70
CA PHE A 15 -29.61 24.20 -38.18
C PHE A 15 -29.81 23.11 -37.13
N LEU A 16 -29.59 21.86 -37.53
CA LEU A 16 -29.49 20.70 -36.63
C LEU A 16 -28.12 20.73 -35.98
N THR A 17 -27.98 21.37 -34.84
CA THR A 17 -26.78 21.28 -33.99
C THR A 17 -26.76 19.92 -33.37
N ALA A 18 -25.96 19.01 -33.94
CA ALA A 18 -25.63 17.74 -33.32
C ALA A 18 -24.79 18.01 -32.06
N PHE A 19 -25.41 17.92 -30.90
CA PHE A 19 -24.69 17.83 -29.62
C PHE A 19 -24.04 16.46 -29.57
N VAL A 20 -22.74 16.37 -29.94
CA VAL A 20 -21.92 15.23 -29.66
C VAL A 20 -21.61 15.29 -28.18
N SER A 21 -22.41 14.61 -27.35
CA SER A 21 -22.06 14.31 -25.97
C SER A 21 -20.83 13.42 -25.98
N LEU A 22 -19.66 14.00 -25.73
CA LEU A 22 -18.48 13.26 -25.34
C LEU A 22 -18.78 12.57 -23.99
N ILE A 23 -19.32 11.35 -24.06
CA ILE A 23 -19.34 10.45 -22.91
C ILE A 23 -17.88 10.13 -22.63
N ASN A 24 -17.29 10.79 -21.64
CA ASN A 24 -16.04 10.35 -21.05
C ASN A 24 -16.32 8.99 -20.41
N LEU A 25 -16.13 7.92 -21.17
CA LEU A 25 -15.97 6.58 -20.65
C LEU A 25 -14.65 6.57 -19.87
N THR A 26 -14.70 7.02 -18.61
CA THR A 26 -13.68 6.66 -17.64
C THR A 26 -13.78 5.15 -17.51
N GLY A 27 -13.01 4.44 -18.33
CA GLY A 27 -12.99 2.99 -18.32
C GLY A 27 -12.71 2.51 -16.90
N CYS A 28 -13.70 1.88 -16.29
CA CYS A 28 -13.54 1.29 -14.96
C CYS A 28 -12.49 0.18 -15.10
N CYS A 29 -11.27 0.41 -14.60
CA CYS A 29 -10.22 -0.58 -14.66
C CYS A 29 -10.64 -1.78 -13.81
N THR A 30 -10.82 -2.93 -14.44
CA THR A 30 -11.19 -4.17 -13.75
C THR A 30 -9.94 -5.03 -13.57
N PRO A 31 -9.55 -5.36 -12.32
CA PRO A 31 -8.45 -6.27 -12.08
C PRO A 31 -8.69 -7.65 -12.67
N GLY A 32 -7.65 -8.25 -13.25
CA GLY A 32 -7.67 -9.64 -13.70
C GLY A 32 -7.73 -10.64 -12.54
N LEU A 33 -7.56 -11.93 -12.86
CA LEU A 33 -7.48 -13.01 -11.86
C LEU A 33 -6.16 -13.02 -11.11
N THR A 34 -5.12 -12.40 -11.66
CA THR A 34 -3.78 -12.33 -11.07
C THR A 34 -3.18 -10.95 -11.26
N GLY A 35 -2.30 -10.56 -10.34
CA GLY A 35 -1.47 -9.37 -10.44
C GLY A 35 -0.31 -9.48 -9.47
N SER A 36 0.88 -9.04 -9.86
CA SER A 36 2.06 -9.03 -9.00
C SER A 36 2.95 -7.85 -9.34
N LEU A 37 3.37 -7.12 -8.33
CA LEU A 37 4.23 -5.94 -8.44
C LEU A 37 5.69 -6.35 -8.18
N PRO A 38 6.67 -5.79 -8.91
CA PRO A 38 8.09 -6.07 -8.74
C PRO A 38 8.66 -5.30 -7.52
N VAL A 39 8.07 -5.53 -6.34
CA VAL A 39 8.56 -4.94 -5.10
C VAL A 39 9.84 -5.65 -4.67
N THR A 40 10.91 -4.89 -4.45
CA THR A 40 12.17 -5.42 -3.90
C THR A 40 11.99 -5.78 -2.44
N ARG A 41 12.39 -6.99 -2.05
CA ARG A 41 12.37 -7.41 -0.66
C ARG A 41 13.51 -6.77 0.11
N HIS A 42 13.20 -6.12 1.22
CA HIS A 42 14.15 -5.62 2.21
C HIS A 42 13.92 -6.37 3.53
N PRO A 43 14.83 -7.29 3.93
CA PRO A 43 14.77 -7.89 5.26
C PRO A 43 14.89 -6.81 6.33
N GLN A 44 14.26 -7.01 7.49
CA GLN A 44 14.49 -6.12 8.62
C GLN A 44 15.95 -6.20 9.12
N GLU A 45 16.55 -5.07 9.40
CA GLU A 45 17.96 -4.94 9.76
C GLU A 45 18.20 -5.07 11.27
N THR A 46 17.13 -5.04 12.08
CA THR A 46 17.15 -5.30 13.52
C THR A 46 15.93 -6.15 13.92
N ALA A 47 15.91 -6.62 15.19
CA ALA A 47 14.87 -7.53 15.67
C ALA A 47 13.43 -6.99 15.55
N ASN A 48 13.21 -5.66 15.65
CA ASN A 48 11.86 -5.05 15.67
C ASN A 48 11.59 -4.06 14.54
N TRP A 49 12.38 -4.09 13.45
CA TRP A 49 12.21 -3.14 12.35
C TRP A 49 11.33 -3.66 11.19
N CYS A 50 10.45 -4.63 11.43
CA CYS A 50 9.50 -5.07 10.42
C CYS A 50 8.70 -3.89 9.83
N TRP A 51 8.34 -2.91 10.64
CA TRP A 51 7.64 -1.69 10.23
C TRP A 51 8.48 -0.80 9.31
N ALA A 52 9.77 -0.63 9.61
CA ALA A 52 10.69 0.19 8.81
C ALA A 52 11.05 -0.52 7.50
N ALA A 53 11.25 -1.84 7.54
CA ALA A 53 11.50 -2.66 6.37
C ALA A 53 10.29 -2.65 5.41
N SER A 54 9.07 -2.80 5.94
CA SER A 54 7.85 -2.70 5.14
C SER A 54 7.65 -1.29 4.58
N GLY A 55 7.94 -0.26 5.36
CA GLY A 55 7.95 1.13 4.89
C GLY A 55 8.94 1.35 3.76
N GLN A 56 10.19 0.84 3.92
CA GLN A 56 11.23 0.92 2.89
C GLN A 56 10.79 0.22 1.60
N MET A 57 10.26 -1.00 1.67
CA MET A 57 9.79 -1.76 0.50
C MET A 57 8.74 -0.97 -0.31
N VAL A 58 7.78 -0.35 0.36
CA VAL A 58 6.74 0.44 -0.28
C VAL A 58 7.30 1.73 -0.88
N MET A 59 8.11 2.49 -0.13
CA MET A 59 8.70 3.74 -0.58
C MET A 59 9.70 3.53 -1.71
N ASP A 60 10.52 2.46 -1.64
CA ASP A 60 11.47 2.08 -2.68
C ASP A 60 10.75 1.75 -4.00
N TYR A 61 9.71 0.93 -3.95
CA TYR A 61 8.87 0.62 -5.12
C TYR A 61 8.27 1.88 -5.77
N LEU A 62 7.94 2.89 -4.98
CA LEU A 62 7.39 4.17 -5.44
C LEU A 62 8.47 5.17 -5.88
N GLY A 63 9.75 4.76 -5.91
CA GLY A 63 10.87 5.54 -6.44
C GLY A 63 11.49 6.52 -5.45
N HIS A 64 11.17 6.44 -4.16
CA HIS A 64 11.69 7.32 -3.11
C HIS A 64 12.06 6.51 -1.86
N SER A 65 13.14 5.74 -1.96
CA SER A 65 13.60 4.85 -0.89
C SER A 65 14.06 5.62 0.34
N VAL A 66 13.65 5.15 1.52
CA VAL A 66 14.11 5.64 2.82
C VAL A 66 14.61 4.45 3.62
N SER A 67 15.87 4.47 4.04
CA SER A 67 16.48 3.36 4.78
C SER A 67 15.78 3.13 6.12
N GLN A 68 15.85 1.90 6.63
CA GLN A 68 15.25 1.54 7.92
C GLN A 68 15.81 2.37 9.06
N CYS A 69 17.14 2.57 9.09
CA CYS A 69 17.78 3.36 10.12
C CYS A 69 17.40 4.85 10.08
N ALA A 70 17.17 5.42 8.88
CA ALA A 70 16.67 6.79 8.74
C ALA A 70 15.23 6.91 9.26
N GLN A 71 14.38 5.91 9.00
CA GLN A 71 13.05 5.84 9.55
C GLN A 71 13.08 5.74 11.09
N ALA A 72 13.98 4.93 11.65
CA ALA A 72 14.16 4.80 13.08
C ALA A 72 14.66 6.11 13.72
N ASN A 73 15.64 6.79 13.11
CA ASN A 73 16.10 8.10 13.56
C ASN A 73 14.95 9.11 13.66
N ASN A 74 14.13 9.20 12.63
CA ASN A 74 12.98 10.11 12.62
C ASN A 74 11.98 9.75 13.73
N ARG A 75 11.59 8.47 13.79
CA ARG A 75 10.57 8.01 14.73
C ARG A 75 10.96 8.17 16.19
N PHE A 76 12.22 7.90 16.51
CA PHE A 76 12.72 7.94 17.90
C PHE A 76 13.41 9.25 18.26
N TYR A 77 13.36 10.26 17.37
CA TYR A 77 14.03 11.57 17.56
C TYR A 77 15.51 11.41 17.85
N ARG A 78 16.21 10.56 17.07
CA ARG A 78 17.62 10.22 17.22
C ARG A 78 18.39 10.52 15.94
N SER A 79 19.72 10.41 16.02
CA SER A 79 20.63 10.54 14.87
C SER A 79 21.62 9.39 14.75
N ASP A 80 21.56 8.44 15.66
CA ASP A 80 22.56 7.37 15.81
C ASP A 80 22.03 5.96 15.46
N CYS A 81 20.78 5.83 15.00
CA CYS A 81 20.22 4.53 14.67
C CYS A 81 20.91 3.85 13.47
N CYS A 82 21.58 4.63 12.61
CA CYS A 82 22.39 4.06 11.55
C CYS A 82 23.76 3.53 12.03
N ASN A 83 24.11 3.78 13.28
CA ASN A 83 25.33 3.27 13.89
C ASN A 83 25.13 1.95 14.64
N LEU A 84 23.90 1.42 14.63
CA LEU A 84 23.64 0.11 15.23
C LEU A 84 24.38 -1.01 14.50
N ALA A 85 24.60 -2.11 15.22
CA ALA A 85 24.93 -3.36 14.60
C ALA A 85 23.71 -3.83 13.76
N LEU A 86 23.86 -3.75 12.44
CA LEU A 86 22.89 -4.22 11.47
C LEU A 86 23.28 -5.62 10.97
N CYS A 87 22.70 -6.07 9.88
CA CYS A 87 23.03 -7.35 9.28
C CYS A 87 24.56 -7.55 9.11
N PRO A 88 25.10 -8.74 9.38
CA PRO A 88 24.41 -10.00 9.71
C PRO A 88 24.15 -10.21 11.20
N TYR A 89 24.53 -9.31 12.08
CA TYR A 89 24.38 -9.41 13.53
C TYR A 89 23.47 -8.29 14.05
N PRO A 90 22.15 -8.40 13.84
CA PRO A 90 21.21 -7.33 14.13
C PRO A 90 21.12 -7.02 15.61
N ALA A 91 21.07 -5.72 15.95
CA ALA A 91 20.87 -5.27 17.31
C ALA A 91 19.54 -5.76 17.88
N ALA A 92 19.57 -6.21 19.13
CA ALA A 92 18.37 -6.52 19.90
C ALA A 92 17.76 -5.25 20.52
N PRO A 93 16.44 -5.24 20.79
CA PRO A 93 15.82 -4.16 21.52
C PRO A 93 16.32 -4.10 22.97
N THR A 94 16.40 -2.91 23.52
CA THR A 94 16.68 -2.68 24.94
C THR A 94 15.42 -2.16 25.63
N TYR A 95 15.26 -2.50 26.90
CA TYR A 95 14.09 -2.11 27.68
C TYR A 95 14.54 -1.41 28.97
N ASP A 96 13.77 -0.41 29.39
CA ASP A 96 13.93 0.22 30.71
C ASP A 96 13.37 -0.67 31.82
N THR A 97 13.50 -0.22 33.05
CA THR A 97 13.03 -0.94 34.25
C THR A 97 11.50 -1.07 34.31
N ALA A 98 10.78 -0.26 33.56
CA ALA A 98 9.32 -0.31 33.43
C ALA A 98 8.87 -1.21 32.27
N GLY A 99 9.81 -1.80 31.51
CA GLY A 99 9.52 -2.67 30.38
C GLY A 99 9.24 -1.91 29.06
N ASN A 100 9.48 -0.61 28.99
CA ASN A 100 9.35 0.14 27.75
C ASN A 100 10.58 -0.06 26.88
N CYS A 101 10.36 -0.29 25.58
CA CYS A 101 11.47 -0.35 24.66
C CYS A 101 12.12 1.03 24.51
N VAL A 102 13.44 1.09 24.69
CA VAL A 102 14.25 2.30 24.58
C VAL A 102 15.33 2.14 23.52
N GLY A 103 15.67 3.25 22.88
CA GLY A 103 16.69 3.25 21.83
C GLY A 103 16.14 2.96 20.44
N CYS A 104 17.04 2.57 19.53
CA CYS A 104 16.75 2.50 18.10
C CYS A 104 16.05 1.21 17.66
N ALA A 105 16.34 0.07 18.30
CA ALA A 105 15.85 -1.23 17.87
C ALA A 105 14.43 -1.55 18.37
N CYS A 106 13.59 -0.52 18.51
CA CYS A 106 12.21 -0.64 18.97
C CYS A 106 11.21 -0.82 17.84
N GLY A 107 10.04 -1.35 18.19
CA GLY A 107 8.91 -1.50 17.28
C GLY A 107 8.27 -0.16 16.88
N GLY A 108 7.49 -0.17 15.81
CA GLY A 108 6.86 1.03 15.30
C GLY A 108 5.85 0.77 14.19
N TRP A 109 5.52 1.85 13.50
CA TRP A 109 4.66 1.90 12.33
C TRP A 109 5.33 2.75 11.27
N PRO A 110 5.13 2.48 9.95
CA PRO A 110 5.66 3.35 8.90
C PRO A 110 4.99 4.73 8.98
N GLU A 111 5.80 5.76 8.91
CA GLU A 111 5.38 7.17 8.96
C GLU A 111 5.54 7.80 7.57
N PHE A 112 4.80 7.29 6.60
CA PHE A 112 4.86 7.68 5.20
C PHE A 112 4.74 9.21 4.97
N ASP A 113 3.91 9.87 5.76
CA ASP A 113 3.71 11.33 5.73
C ASP A 113 4.99 12.12 6.04
N LYS A 114 5.86 11.60 6.88
CA LYS A 114 7.16 12.21 7.19
C LYS A 114 8.12 12.27 6.00
N TYR A 115 7.85 11.47 4.97
CA TYR A 115 8.70 11.33 3.78
C TYR A 115 8.00 11.82 2.50
N GLY A 116 6.98 12.65 2.64
CA GLY A 116 6.27 13.24 1.51
C GLY A 116 5.29 12.31 0.79
N PHE A 117 4.84 11.25 1.46
CA PHE A 117 3.81 10.37 0.92
C PHE A 117 2.45 10.66 1.57
N THR A 118 1.41 10.54 0.79
CA THR A 118 0.02 10.41 1.26
C THR A 118 -0.37 8.94 1.27
N PHE A 119 -1.27 8.56 2.16
CA PHE A 119 -1.77 7.19 2.26
C PHE A 119 -3.16 7.14 2.89
N SER A 120 -3.82 6.00 2.75
CA SER A 120 -5.02 5.62 3.50
C SER A 120 -4.67 4.48 4.44
N LYS A 121 -5.42 4.35 5.54
CA LYS A 121 -5.20 3.30 6.53
C LYS A 121 -6.52 2.70 6.98
N THR A 122 -6.60 1.36 7.07
CA THR A 122 -7.70 0.68 7.77
C THR A 122 -7.41 0.62 9.28
N SER A 123 -8.39 0.22 10.07
CA SER A 123 -8.23 0.04 11.51
C SER A 123 -9.00 -1.19 11.99
N GLY A 124 -8.27 -2.23 12.40
CA GLY A 124 -8.82 -3.48 12.89
C GLY A 124 -9.50 -4.36 11.82
N VAL A 125 -9.36 -4.00 10.55
CA VAL A 125 -9.95 -4.73 9.42
C VAL A 125 -9.00 -4.72 8.23
N ALA A 126 -9.03 -5.79 7.44
CA ALA A 126 -8.33 -5.86 6.16
C ALA A 126 -9.12 -5.16 5.04
N LEU A 127 -8.42 -4.75 3.99
CA LEU A 127 -9.07 -4.42 2.73
C LEU A 127 -9.87 -5.61 2.21
N SER A 128 -11.05 -5.36 1.66
CA SER A 128 -11.81 -6.41 0.97
C SER A 128 -10.99 -6.97 -0.20
N TRP A 129 -11.32 -8.19 -0.64
CA TRP A 129 -10.63 -8.82 -1.77
C TRP A 129 -10.60 -7.93 -3.02
N ASP A 130 -11.70 -7.27 -3.33
CA ASP A 130 -11.76 -6.36 -4.48
C ASP A 130 -10.93 -5.09 -4.30
N GLN A 131 -10.90 -4.52 -3.10
CA GLN A 131 -10.03 -3.38 -2.79
C GLN A 131 -8.55 -3.76 -2.87
N LEU A 132 -8.17 -4.94 -2.36
CA LEU A 132 -6.81 -5.46 -2.44
C LEU A 132 -6.39 -5.66 -3.91
N LYS A 133 -7.21 -6.31 -4.73
CA LYS A 133 -6.97 -6.46 -6.17
C LYS A 133 -6.79 -5.12 -6.88
N GLN A 134 -7.64 -4.12 -6.56
CA GLN A 134 -7.53 -2.78 -7.13
C GLN A 134 -6.18 -2.12 -6.81
N GLN A 135 -5.65 -2.32 -5.61
CA GLN A 135 -4.34 -1.77 -5.24
C GLN A 135 -3.21 -2.44 -6.02
N LEU A 136 -3.21 -3.78 -6.06
CA LEU A 136 -2.08 -4.59 -6.52
C LEU A 136 -2.08 -4.85 -8.03
N SER A 137 -3.19 -4.57 -8.73
CA SER A 137 -3.31 -4.74 -10.17
C SER A 137 -2.72 -3.56 -10.95
N ASP A 138 -2.71 -3.70 -12.28
CA ASP A 138 -2.39 -2.61 -13.20
C ASP A 138 -3.29 -1.38 -13.07
N CYS A 139 -4.43 -1.51 -12.38
CA CYS A 139 -5.33 -0.40 -12.12
C CYS A 139 -4.71 0.69 -11.23
N ARG A 140 -3.92 0.30 -10.23
CA ARG A 140 -3.28 1.25 -9.31
C ARG A 140 -1.79 1.05 -9.15
N LYS A 141 -1.28 -0.18 -9.22
CA LYS A 141 0.14 -0.55 -9.05
C LYS A 141 0.72 -0.05 -7.73
N LYS A 142 0.02 -0.30 -6.63
CA LYS A 142 0.41 0.17 -5.30
C LYS A 142 0.51 -0.99 -4.32
N PRO A 143 1.70 -1.30 -3.80
CA PRO A 143 1.85 -2.29 -2.74
C PRO A 143 1.15 -1.82 -1.46
N ILE A 144 0.80 -2.77 -0.61
CA ILE A 144 0.11 -2.55 0.65
C ILE A 144 1.05 -2.98 1.78
N ALA A 145 1.43 -2.06 2.67
CA ALA A 145 2.03 -2.46 3.94
C ALA A 145 0.91 -2.84 4.91
N PHE A 146 0.95 -4.04 5.47
CA PHE A 146 -0.09 -4.52 6.37
C PHE A 146 0.48 -5.09 7.66
N SER A 147 -0.35 -5.19 8.68
CA SER A 147 0.09 -5.66 9.98
C SER A 147 -0.89 -6.64 10.62
N TRP A 148 -0.31 -7.59 11.33
CA TRP A 148 -1.00 -8.48 12.24
C TRP A 148 -0.64 -8.16 13.69
N GLY A 149 -1.61 -8.32 14.59
CA GLY A 149 -1.41 -8.37 16.02
C GLY A 149 -1.42 -9.81 16.49
N TRP A 150 -0.39 -10.22 17.22
CA TRP A 150 -0.31 -11.57 17.74
C TRP A 150 -1.22 -11.76 18.95
N VAL A 151 -1.81 -12.95 19.07
CA VAL A 151 -2.46 -13.38 20.30
C VAL A 151 -1.36 -13.54 21.36
N GLY A 152 -1.47 -12.79 22.46
CA GLY A 152 -0.41 -12.74 23.50
C GLY A 152 0.44 -11.47 23.44
N GLY A 153 0.24 -10.61 22.46
CA GLY A 153 0.85 -9.28 22.37
C GLY A 153 1.94 -9.14 21.32
N GLY A 154 2.25 -7.90 20.99
CA GLY A 154 3.13 -7.57 19.88
C GLY A 154 2.42 -7.64 18.52
N GLY A 155 3.20 -7.46 17.46
CA GLY A 155 2.68 -7.51 16.11
C GLY A 155 3.79 -7.62 15.08
N HIS A 156 3.38 -7.77 13.82
CA HIS A 156 4.31 -7.91 12.71
C HIS A 156 3.80 -7.16 11.49
N MET A 157 4.71 -6.54 10.74
CA MET A 157 4.40 -5.87 9.49
C MET A 157 5.05 -6.56 8.30
N MET A 158 4.30 -6.62 7.23
CA MET A 158 4.68 -7.24 5.96
C MET A 158 4.17 -6.39 4.79
N VAL A 159 4.51 -6.78 3.56
CA VAL A 159 4.01 -6.11 2.36
C VAL A 159 3.27 -7.10 1.45
N ALA A 160 2.02 -6.81 1.12
CA ALA A 160 1.31 -7.48 0.05
C ALA A 160 1.71 -6.84 -1.29
N LYS A 161 2.20 -7.66 -2.21
CA LYS A 161 2.70 -7.24 -3.52
C LYS A 161 1.97 -7.86 -4.69
N GLY A 162 1.16 -8.87 -4.46
CA GLY A 162 0.46 -9.56 -5.53
C GLY A 162 -0.74 -10.36 -5.03
N TYR A 163 -1.53 -10.82 -5.96
CA TYR A 163 -2.71 -11.62 -5.70
C TYR A 163 -2.98 -12.60 -6.85
N ARG A 164 -3.68 -13.68 -6.56
CA ARG A 164 -4.23 -14.59 -7.57
C ARG A 164 -5.46 -15.33 -7.04
N THR A 165 -6.34 -15.68 -7.96
CA THR A 165 -7.44 -16.62 -7.69
C THR A 165 -7.14 -17.92 -8.47
N LEU A 166 -7.09 -19.05 -7.77
CA LEU A 166 -6.88 -20.37 -8.32
C LEU A 166 -7.87 -21.34 -7.67
N ASP A 167 -8.57 -22.12 -8.48
CA ASP A 167 -9.57 -23.09 -8.02
C ASP A 167 -10.60 -22.51 -7.02
N ASN A 168 -11.05 -21.28 -7.31
CA ASN A 168 -11.95 -20.48 -6.45
C ASN A 168 -11.38 -20.10 -5.08
N VAL A 169 -10.09 -20.27 -4.84
CA VAL A 169 -9.39 -19.82 -3.65
C VAL A 169 -8.61 -18.55 -3.97
N ASN A 170 -8.73 -17.55 -3.13
CA ASN A 170 -8.02 -16.28 -3.23
C ASN A 170 -6.71 -16.32 -2.46
N TYR A 171 -5.62 -15.90 -3.09
CA TYR A 171 -4.27 -15.89 -2.51
C TYR A 171 -3.64 -14.50 -2.60
N VAL A 172 -2.85 -14.17 -1.59
CA VAL A 172 -2.04 -12.94 -1.52
C VAL A 172 -0.57 -13.31 -1.54
N GLU A 173 0.21 -12.66 -2.41
CA GLU A 173 1.67 -12.76 -2.42
C GLU A 173 2.24 -11.71 -1.47
N ILE A 174 3.01 -12.13 -0.49
CA ILE A 174 3.56 -11.26 0.54
C ILE A 174 5.08 -11.31 0.59
N LEU A 175 5.67 -10.19 0.99
CA LEU A 175 7.06 -10.09 1.41
C LEU A 175 7.07 -9.92 2.93
N ASP A 176 7.70 -10.88 3.59
CA ASP A 176 7.89 -10.89 5.03
C ASP A 176 9.33 -10.44 5.35
N PRO A 177 9.54 -9.34 6.08
CA PRO A 177 10.88 -8.92 6.46
C PRO A 177 11.54 -9.81 7.52
N TRP A 178 10.81 -10.70 8.17
CA TRP A 178 11.32 -11.69 9.13
C TRP A 178 11.92 -12.91 8.40
N ALA A 179 13.02 -13.53 8.86
CA ALA A 179 13.82 -13.17 10.01
C ALA A 179 14.77 -11.99 9.67
N PRO A 180 15.31 -11.27 10.68
CA PRO A 180 16.29 -10.22 10.44
C PRO A 180 17.40 -10.68 9.50
N CYS A 181 17.79 -9.82 8.56
CA CYS A 181 18.82 -10.05 7.54
C CYS A 181 18.49 -11.13 6.48
N SER A 182 17.39 -11.80 6.59
CA SER A 182 16.99 -12.87 5.66
C SER A 182 15.70 -12.52 4.91
N GLY A 183 14.63 -12.29 5.64
CA GLY A 183 13.30 -12.09 5.09
C GLY A 183 12.80 -13.30 4.28
N ASP A 184 11.54 -13.26 3.88
CA ASP A 184 10.92 -14.32 3.10
C ASP A 184 9.93 -13.75 2.07
N ALA A 185 9.55 -14.56 1.08
CA ALA A 185 8.48 -14.29 0.13
C ALA A 185 7.51 -15.47 0.13
N ARG A 186 6.27 -15.24 0.51
CA ARG A 186 5.28 -16.29 0.70
C ARG A 186 3.99 -16.00 -0.06
N ILE A 187 3.21 -17.05 -0.21
CA ILE A 187 1.84 -16.99 -0.72
C ILE A 187 0.95 -17.55 0.38
N ILE A 188 -0.03 -16.75 0.78
CA ILE A 188 -1.01 -17.11 1.80
C ILE A 188 -2.42 -17.00 1.23
N THR A 189 -3.41 -17.68 1.81
CA THR A 189 -4.80 -17.45 1.41
C THR A 189 -5.25 -16.06 1.86
N TYR A 190 -6.21 -15.48 1.14
CA TYR A 190 -6.82 -14.22 1.56
C TYR A 190 -7.53 -14.35 2.91
N ASP A 191 -8.10 -15.51 3.21
CA ASP A 191 -8.70 -15.77 4.51
C ASP A 191 -7.66 -15.69 5.63
N PHE A 192 -6.46 -16.23 5.42
CA PHE A 192 -5.37 -16.13 6.38
C PHE A 192 -4.82 -14.70 6.51
N TYR A 193 -4.79 -13.94 5.39
CA TYR A 193 -4.44 -12.52 5.41
C TYR A 193 -5.43 -11.69 6.24
N ASN A 194 -6.73 -11.93 6.04
CA ASN A 194 -7.83 -11.14 6.61
C ASN A 194 -8.25 -11.63 8.00
N ALA A 195 -8.04 -12.91 8.29
CA ALA A 195 -8.70 -13.55 9.41
C ALA A 195 -8.13 -13.14 10.77
N ALA A 196 -9.02 -13.26 11.76
CA ALA A 196 -8.61 -13.67 13.08
C ALA A 196 -8.25 -15.17 13.01
N ALA A 197 -6.99 -15.49 12.76
CA ALA A 197 -6.48 -16.84 12.93
C ALA A 197 -6.26 -17.14 14.42
N ALA A 198 -5.93 -18.40 14.75
CA ALA A 198 -5.71 -18.80 16.15
C ALA A 198 -4.55 -18.04 16.81
N ASP A 199 -3.61 -17.52 16.00
CA ASP A 199 -2.37 -16.89 16.46
C ASP A 199 -2.29 -15.37 16.19
N HIS A 200 -3.15 -14.82 15.33
CA HIS A 200 -3.13 -13.39 15.00
C HIS A 200 -4.51 -12.85 14.61
N MET A 201 -4.60 -11.53 14.61
CA MET A 201 -5.70 -10.75 14.03
C MET A 201 -5.13 -9.70 13.08
N HIS A 202 -5.88 -9.36 12.04
CA HIS A 202 -5.51 -8.27 11.14
C HIS A 202 -5.66 -6.92 11.86
N TRP A 203 -4.60 -6.10 11.84
CA TRP A 203 -4.64 -4.78 12.47
C TRP A 203 -4.90 -3.66 11.47
N ASN A 204 -4.05 -3.54 10.46
CA ASN A 204 -4.12 -2.41 9.55
C ASN A 204 -3.57 -2.74 8.18
N ASP A 205 -4.14 -2.10 7.15
CA ASP A 205 -3.56 -1.93 5.83
C ASP A 205 -3.20 -0.46 5.62
N TYR A 206 -1.98 -0.19 5.19
CA TYR A 206 -1.54 1.08 4.64
C TYR A 206 -1.59 0.97 3.12
N TYR A 207 -2.50 1.67 2.49
CA TYR A 207 -2.81 1.55 1.06
C TYR A 207 -2.97 2.92 0.39
N ASN A 208 -3.14 2.98 -0.93
CA ASN A 208 -3.14 4.22 -1.69
C ASN A 208 -1.88 5.07 -1.47
N VAL A 209 -0.78 4.45 -1.04
CA VAL A 209 0.46 5.18 -0.79
C VAL A 209 0.92 5.84 -2.08
N THR A 210 1.14 7.15 -2.04
CA THR A 210 1.49 7.95 -3.21
C THR A 210 2.49 9.01 -2.80
N TYR A 211 3.59 9.11 -3.53
CA TYR A 211 4.52 10.21 -3.33
C TYR A 211 3.90 11.52 -3.84
N ALA A 212 3.77 12.49 -2.94
CA ALA A 212 3.19 13.79 -3.25
C ALA A 212 4.25 14.84 -3.61
N GLY A 213 5.55 14.47 -3.53
CA GLY A 213 6.65 15.41 -3.63
C GLY A 213 6.87 16.21 -2.33
N GLY A 214 8.13 16.52 -1.98
CA GLY A 214 8.40 17.58 -1.01
C GLY A 214 8.07 18.93 -1.67
N ARG A 215 7.19 19.70 -1.07
CA ARG A 215 7.03 21.11 -1.41
C ARG A 215 8.12 21.91 -0.76
#